data_79f7049f68ad4ed4364f3a1adb9bd051
#
_entry.id   79f7049f68ad4ed4364f3a1adb9bd051
#
_cell.length_a   1.000
_cell.length_b   1.000
_cell.length_c   1.000
_cell.angle_alpha   90.00
_cell.angle_beta   90.00
_cell.angle_gamma   90.00
#
_symmetry.space_group_name_H-M   'P 1'
#
loop_
_entity.id
_entity.type
_entity.pdbx_description
1 polymer ?
#
loop_
_entity_poly.entity_id
_entity_poly.type
_entity_poly.pdbx_seq_one_letter_code
_entity_poly.pdbx_strand_id
1 'polypeptide(L)'
;MIELAVLVLSCAPLVAQDTARALIQVESGGNPFAIGVVGGALVRQPVNLSEAVATVAALEAAGWNYSVGLGQINKRNFQRFGLNPQTAFEPCANLNAMQGILGECFSRASRRASTQTALRDAFSCYYSGNFQTGHQHGYVSKVLAAWSTRAKLDGGASKSTVAGLVLPQDRPPTAMLSVFTPISNASTNPGASQ
;
A
#
# COMPACT_ATOMS: atom_id res chain seq x y z
N MET A 1 9.58 7.63 19.80
CA MET A 1 9.21 7.21 18.43
C MET A 1 8.31 6.01 18.55
N ILE A 2 7.12 6.03 17.93
CA ILE A 2 6.26 4.85 17.85
C ILE A 2 6.99 3.83 16.98
N GLU A 3 7.17 2.63 17.50
CA GLU A 3 7.82 1.56 16.74
C GLU A 3 6.96 1.20 15.52
N LEU A 4 7.60 0.99 14.35
CA LEU A 4 6.90 0.66 13.11
C LEU A 4 5.95 -0.54 13.26
N ALA A 5 6.29 -1.48 14.14
CA ALA A 5 5.46 -2.63 14.45
C ALA A 5 4.10 -2.23 15.04
N VAL A 6 4.11 -1.35 16.04
CA VAL A 6 2.89 -0.85 16.70
C VAL A 6 2.05 -0.05 15.70
N LEU A 7 2.71 0.76 14.88
CA LEU A 7 2.05 1.55 13.85
C LEU A 7 1.32 0.67 12.82
N VAL A 8 1.98 -0.38 12.33
CA VAL A 8 1.36 -1.33 11.38
C VAL A 8 0.16 -2.05 12.01
N LEU A 9 0.31 -2.54 13.25
CA LEU A 9 -0.79 -3.22 13.95
C LEU A 9 -2.01 -2.33 14.13
N SER A 10 -1.80 -1.04 14.42
CA SER A 10 -2.88 -0.09 14.67
C SER A 10 -3.52 0.43 13.38
N CYS A 11 -2.73 0.67 12.33
CA CYS A 11 -3.16 1.43 11.15
C CYS A 11 -3.38 0.56 9.91
N ALA A 12 -2.87 -0.69 9.89
CA ALA A 12 -3.05 -1.65 8.80
C ALA A 12 -3.34 -3.07 9.34
N PRO A 13 -4.33 -3.27 10.24
CA PRO A 13 -4.55 -4.54 10.95
C PRO A 13 -4.98 -5.71 10.05
N LEU A 14 -5.41 -5.44 8.82
CA LEU A 14 -5.83 -6.48 7.86
C LEU A 14 -4.67 -7.04 7.03
N VAL A 15 -3.47 -6.47 7.16
CA VAL A 15 -2.26 -6.96 6.50
C VAL A 15 -1.34 -7.58 7.53
N ALA A 16 -0.84 -8.78 7.27
CA ALA A 16 0.14 -9.42 8.14
C ALA A 16 1.34 -8.47 8.35
N GLN A 17 1.80 -8.35 9.59
CA GLN A 17 2.81 -7.38 10.00
C GLN A 17 4.09 -7.47 9.14
N ASP A 18 4.56 -8.69 8.87
CA ASP A 18 5.76 -8.90 8.06
C ASP A 18 5.56 -8.49 6.61
N THR A 19 4.36 -8.71 6.06
CA THR A 19 3.99 -8.26 4.71
C THR A 19 3.98 -6.72 4.62
N ALA A 20 3.34 -6.05 5.58
CA ALA A 20 3.31 -4.59 5.61
C ALA A 20 4.72 -4.00 5.75
N ARG A 21 5.55 -4.57 6.63
CA ARG A 21 6.93 -4.13 6.86
C ARG A 21 7.81 -4.34 5.62
N ALA A 22 7.65 -5.48 4.92
CA ALA A 22 8.39 -5.74 3.68
C ALA A 22 8.01 -4.72 2.58
N LEU A 23 6.73 -4.40 2.44
CA LEU A 23 6.27 -3.35 1.53
C LEU A 23 6.86 -2.00 1.89
N ILE A 24 6.71 -1.55 3.15
CA ILE A 24 7.24 -0.26 3.62
C ILE A 24 8.74 -0.16 3.37
N GLN A 25 9.48 -1.25 3.61
CA GLN A 25 10.92 -1.29 3.35
C GLN A 25 11.24 -1.06 1.87
N VAL A 26 10.48 -1.68 0.96
CA VAL A 26 10.71 -1.55 -0.48
C VAL A 26 10.25 -0.21 -1.02
N GLU A 27 9.14 0.32 -0.51
CA GLU A 27 8.51 1.55 -1.00
C GLU A 27 9.26 2.81 -0.54
N SER A 28 9.58 2.89 0.74
CA SER A 28 10.10 4.13 1.33
C SER A 28 11.34 3.96 2.21
N GLY A 29 11.78 2.71 2.44
CA GLY A 29 12.80 2.44 3.46
C GLY A 29 12.36 2.83 4.88
N GLY A 30 11.06 3.00 5.11
CA GLY A 30 10.49 3.46 6.38
C GLY A 30 10.47 5.00 6.54
N ASN A 31 10.80 5.76 5.50
CA ASN A 31 10.73 7.22 5.53
C ASN A 31 9.28 7.70 5.32
N PRO A 32 8.61 8.33 6.31
CA PRO A 32 7.24 8.81 6.18
C PRO A 32 7.12 10.01 5.23
N PHE A 33 8.21 10.71 4.92
CA PHE A 33 8.24 11.87 4.03
C PHE A 33 8.76 11.52 2.62
N ALA A 34 8.94 10.23 2.32
CA ALA A 34 9.42 9.81 1.01
C ALA A 34 8.47 10.24 -0.10
N ILE A 35 9.05 10.73 -1.20
CA ILE A 35 8.33 11.11 -2.43
C ILE A 35 9.00 10.41 -3.61
N GLY A 36 8.23 9.60 -4.34
CA GLY A 36 8.62 9.02 -5.62
C GLY A 36 7.96 9.79 -6.76
N VAL A 37 8.73 10.23 -7.76
CA VAL A 37 8.22 10.96 -8.93
C VAL A 37 8.20 10.02 -10.13
N VAL A 38 7.06 9.90 -10.78
CA VAL A 38 6.92 9.04 -11.96
C VAL A 38 7.65 9.68 -13.14
N GLY A 39 8.64 8.96 -13.67
CA GLY A 39 9.47 9.45 -14.78
C GLY A 39 10.52 10.49 -14.37
N GLY A 40 10.76 10.67 -13.07
CA GLY A 40 11.75 11.61 -12.55
C GLY A 40 12.30 11.18 -11.19
N ALA A 41 13.12 12.02 -10.61
CA ALA A 41 13.64 11.84 -9.25
C ALA A 41 13.85 13.21 -8.58
N LEU A 42 13.68 13.25 -7.25
CA LEU A 42 14.10 14.40 -6.46
C LEU A 42 15.61 14.37 -6.26
N VAL A 43 16.23 15.54 -6.21
CA VAL A 43 17.67 15.68 -5.86
C VAL A 43 17.97 15.10 -4.47
N ARG A 44 17.04 15.29 -3.53
CA ARG A 44 17.04 14.68 -2.21
C ARG A 44 15.62 14.52 -1.67
N GLN A 45 15.43 13.64 -0.72
CA GLN A 45 14.15 13.47 -0.05
C GLN A 45 13.92 14.57 0.99
N PRO A 46 12.65 14.98 1.21
CA PRO A 46 12.27 15.88 2.29
C PRO A 46 12.64 15.32 3.67
N VAL A 47 12.98 16.19 4.60
CA VAL A 47 13.39 15.78 5.96
C VAL A 47 12.29 16.01 7.01
N ASN A 48 11.20 16.70 6.66
CA ASN A 48 10.06 16.95 7.53
C ASN A 48 8.78 17.16 6.71
N LEU A 49 7.63 17.20 7.40
CA LEU A 49 6.32 17.33 6.78
C LEU A 49 6.17 18.64 5.97
N SER A 50 6.64 19.76 6.51
CA SER A 50 6.51 21.07 5.84
C SER A 50 7.22 21.07 4.48
N GLU A 51 8.44 20.53 4.45
CA GLU A 51 9.21 20.39 3.21
C GLU A 51 8.54 19.41 2.24
N ALA A 52 8.02 18.28 2.74
CA ALA A 52 7.32 17.30 1.93
C ALA A 52 6.07 17.89 1.28
N VAL A 53 5.25 18.62 2.03
CA VAL A 53 4.05 19.30 1.52
C VAL A 53 4.42 20.35 0.49
N ALA A 54 5.43 21.18 0.74
CA ALA A 54 5.89 22.18 -0.22
C ALA A 54 6.41 21.54 -1.51
N THR A 55 7.12 20.40 -1.40
CA THR A 55 7.62 19.66 -2.55
C THR A 55 6.48 19.11 -3.41
N VAL A 56 5.46 18.48 -2.80
CA VAL A 56 4.32 17.97 -3.59
C VAL A 56 3.50 19.10 -4.21
N ALA A 57 3.37 20.25 -3.55
CA ALA A 57 2.72 21.42 -4.14
C ALA A 57 3.45 21.90 -5.41
N ALA A 58 4.78 21.93 -5.39
CA ALA A 58 5.57 22.26 -6.57
C ALA A 58 5.43 21.21 -7.68
N LEU A 59 5.40 19.90 -7.33
CA LEU A 59 5.17 18.82 -8.28
C LEU A 59 3.76 18.92 -8.93
N GLU A 60 2.75 19.25 -8.16
CA GLU A 60 1.38 19.45 -8.65
C GLU A 60 1.29 20.63 -9.62
N ALA A 61 1.87 21.77 -9.25
CA ALA A 61 1.92 22.96 -10.09
C ALA A 61 2.65 22.67 -11.43
N ALA A 62 3.64 21.79 -11.42
CA ALA A 62 4.38 21.37 -12.61
C ALA A 62 3.73 20.16 -13.35
N GLY A 63 2.57 19.67 -12.91
CA GLY A 63 1.83 18.60 -13.57
C GLY A 63 2.40 17.21 -13.38
N TRP A 64 3.34 16.99 -12.42
CA TRP A 64 3.95 15.71 -12.18
C TRP A 64 2.99 14.71 -11.50
N ASN A 65 3.16 13.43 -11.84
CA ASN A 65 2.57 12.34 -11.08
C ASN A 65 3.59 11.84 -10.05
N TYR A 66 3.13 11.62 -8.82
CA TYR A 66 4.00 11.25 -7.70
C TYR A 66 3.30 10.31 -6.73
N SER A 67 4.09 9.68 -5.86
CA SER A 67 3.65 8.83 -4.75
C SER A 67 4.32 9.28 -3.47
N VAL A 68 3.68 9.11 -2.31
CA VAL A 68 4.17 9.64 -1.03
C VAL A 68 4.04 8.69 0.13
N GLY A 69 4.88 8.91 1.14
CA GLY A 69 4.79 8.31 2.46
C GLY A 69 5.29 6.88 2.54
N LEU A 70 4.98 6.21 3.65
CA LEU A 70 5.46 4.88 3.98
C LEU A 70 5.14 3.83 2.91
N GLY A 71 3.92 3.83 2.40
CA GLY A 71 3.44 2.93 1.36
C GLY A 71 3.51 3.48 -0.04
N GLN A 72 4.14 4.64 -0.27
CA GLN A 72 4.23 5.28 -1.58
C GLN A 72 2.88 5.37 -2.30
N ILE A 73 1.89 5.95 -1.62
CA ILE A 73 0.54 6.09 -2.18
C ILE A 73 0.55 7.12 -3.31
N ASN A 74 0.19 6.69 -4.52
CA ASN A 74 0.12 7.56 -5.68
C ASN A 74 -1.02 8.57 -5.54
N LYS A 75 -0.81 9.83 -5.95
CA LYS A 75 -1.79 10.92 -5.85
C LYS A 75 -3.15 10.59 -6.51
N ARG A 76 -3.17 9.72 -7.52
CA ARG A 76 -4.41 9.26 -8.18
C ARG A 76 -5.33 8.47 -7.25
N ASN A 77 -4.79 7.93 -6.16
CA ASN A 77 -5.54 7.21 -5.14
C ASN A 77 -6.04 8.11 -4.00
N PHE A 78 -5.60 9.36 -3.91
CA PHE A 78 -5.89 10.23 -2.76
C PHE A 78 -7.40 10.38 -2.53
N GLN A 79 -8.12 10.80 -3.55
CA GLN A 79 -9.58 10.99 -3.44
C GLN A 79 -10.29 9.73 -2.95
N ARG A 80 -9.89 8.57 -3.46
CA ARG A 80 -10.49 7.28 -3.13
C ARG A 80 -10.31 6.89 -1.67
N PHE A 81 -9.19 7.26 -1.07
CA PHE A 81 -8.87 6.97 0.34
C PHE A 81 -9.05 8.17 1.27
N GLY A 82 -9.72 9.23 0.82
CA GLY A 82 -9.96 10.43 1.61
C GLY A 82 -8.67 11.18 1.99
N LEU A 83 -7.63 11.04 1.18
CA LEU A 83 -6.34 11.71 1.39
C LEU A 83 -6.28 13.04 0.63
N ASN A 84 -5.44 13.91 1.13
CA ASN A 84 -4.97 15.10 0.46
C ASN A 84 -3.43 15.17 0.54
N PRO A 85 -2.75 16.11 -0.13
CA PRO A 85 -1.29 16.19 -0.10
C PRO A 85 -0.67 16.23 1.30
N GLN A 86 -1.36 16.76 2.29
CA GLN A 86 -0.87 16.83 3.67
C GLN A 86 -1.13 15.54 4.43
N THR A 87 -2.39 15.05 4.42
CA THR A 87 -2.78 13.84 5.17
C THR A 87 -2.18 12.57 4.60
N ALA A 88 -1.77 12.57 3.32
CA ALA A 88 -1.11 11.43 2.70
C ALA A 88 0.28 11.13 3.29
N PHE A 89 0.91 12.07 4.01
CA PHE A 89 2.13 11.85 4.77
C PHE A 89 1.89 11.39 6.21
N GLU A 90 0.64 11.49 6.71
CA GLU A 90 0.29 10.97 8.03
C GLU A 90 0.44 9.45 8.04
N PRO A 91 1.27 8.88 8.95
CA PRO A 91 1.61 7.47 8.89
C PRO A 91 0.40 6.54 8.89
N CYS A 92 -0.59 6.79 9.76
CA CYS A 92 -1.79 5.95 9.83
C CYS A 92 -2.67 6.07 8.58
N ALA A 93 -2.89 7.27 8.08
CA ALA A 93 -3.69 7.50 6.88
C ALA A 93 -3.04 6.84 5.65
N ASN A 94 -1.72 6.94 5.54
CA ASN A 94 -0.93 6.32 4.48
C ASN A 94 -0.99 4.78 4.54
N LEU A 95 -0.79 4.19 5.73
CA LEU A 95 -0.84 2.74 5.92
C LEU A 95 -2.25 2.17 5.73
N ASN A 96 -3.28 2.91 6.09
CA ASN A 96 -4.66 2.51 5.82
C ASN A 96 -4.92 2.46 4.30
N ALA A 97 -4.47 3.46 3.54
CA ALA A 97 -4.56 3.45 2.09
C ALA A 97 -3.74 2.30 1.47
N MET A 98 -2.52 2.05 1.96
CA MET A 98 -1.68 0.92 1.55
C MET A 98 -2.43 -0.41 1.73
N GLN A 99 -3.00 -0.63 2.92
CA GLN A 99 -3.81 -1.81 3.23
C GLN A 99 -4.98 -1.96 2.25
N GLY A 100 -5.71 -0.87 1.99
CA GLY A 100 -6.86 -0.86 1.07
C GLY A 100 -6.45 -1.27 -0.34
N ILE A 101 -5.42 -0.64 -0.91
CA ILE A 101 -4.91 -0.96 -2.25
C ILE A 101 -4.44 -2.42 -2.34
N LEU A 102 -3.65 -2.88 -1.35
CA LEU A 102 -3.16 -4.26 -1.34
C LEU A 102 -4.32 -5.26 -1.21
N GLY A 103 -5.29 -4.99 -0.33
CA GLY A 103 -6.45 -5.83 -0.11
C GLY A 103 -7.30 -6.01 -1.36
N GLU A 104 -7.53 -4.94 -2.13
CA GLU A 104 -8.23 -5.02 -3.41
C GLU A 104 -7.46 -5.81 -4.46
N CYS A 105 -6.16 -5.58 -4.56
CA CYS A 105 -5.28 -6.34 -5.44
C CYS A 105 -5.34 -7.83 -5.10
N PHE A 106 -5.26 -8.17 -3.81
CA PHE A 106 -5.34 -9.54 -3.33
C PHE A 106 -6.71 -10.18 -3.60
N SER A 107 -7.80 -9.47 -3.31
CA SER A 107 -9.16 -9.95 -3.59
C SER A 107 -9.36 -10.27 -5.07
N ARG A 108 -8.83 -9.43 -5.97
CA ARG A 108 -8.88 -9.67 -7.41
C ARG A 108 -8.05 -10.89 -7.83
N ALA A 109 -6.86 -11.05 -7.27
CA ALA A 109 -5.96 -12.16 -7.57
C ALA A 109 -6.48 -13.49 -7.04
N SER A 110 -7.09 -13.53 -5.86
CA SER A 110 -7.61 -14.74 -5.19
C SER A 110 -8.77 -15.41 -5.94
N ARG A 111 -9.40 -14.71 -6.87
CA ARG A 111 -10.47 -15.29 -7.72
C ARG A 111 -9.94 -16.29 -8.75
N ARG A 112 -8.62 -16.35 -8.97
CA ARG A 112 -8.01 -17.09 -10.09
C ARG A 112 -6.70 -17.80 -9.75
N ALA A 113 -6.23 -17.68 -8.50
CA ALA A 113 -4.96 -18.25 -8.09
C ALA A 113 -5.01 -18.74 -6.64
N SER A 114 -4.11 -19.67 -6.29
CA SER A 114 -3.90 -20.06 -4.90
C SER A 114 -3.46 -18.87 -4.06
N THR A 115 -3.68 -18.93 -2.74
CA THR A 115 -3.36 -17.85 -1.79
C THR A 115 -1.94 -17.29 -1.95
N GLN A 116 -0.93 -18.16 -2.12
CA GLN A 116 0.46 -17.74 -2.28
C GLN A 116 0.71 -17.03 -3.62
N THR A 117 0.14 -17.55 -4.70
CA THR A 117 0.22 -16.90 -6.02
C THR A 117 -0.54 -15.58 -6.01
N ALA A 118 -1.75 -15.58 -5.42
CA ALA A 118 -2.58 -14.38 -5.30
C ALA A 118 -1.86 -13.25 -4.53
N LEU A 119 -1.10 -13.58 -3.48
CA LEU A 119 -0.33 -12.58 -2.74
C LEU A 119 0.81 -11.98 -3.59
N ARG A 120 1.52 -12.79 -4.35
CA ARG A 120 2.56 -12.31 -5.28
C ARG A 120 1.97 -11.45 -6.39
N ASP A 121 0.83 -11.85 -6.93
CA ASP A 121 0.10 -11.07 -7.92
C ASP A 121 -0.43 -9.77 -7.32
N ALA A 122 -0.86 -9.79 -6.04
CA ALA A 122 -1.25 -8.58 -5.34
C ALA A 122 -0.10 -7.59 -5.19
N PHE A 123 1.13 -8.04 -4.95
CA PHE A 123 2.30 -7.16 -4.97
C PHE A 123 2.55 -6.56 -6.35
N SER A 124 2.45 -7.38 -7.42
CA SER A 124 2.55 -6.86 -8.79
C SER A 124 1.48 -5.80 -9.08
N CYS A 125 0.25 -6.08 -8.67
CA CYS A 125 -0.88 -5.15 -8.82
C CYS A 125 -0.69 -3.87 -7.99
N TYR A 126 -0.20 -3.96 -6.77
CA TYR A 126 0.13 -2.80 -5.94
C TYR A 126 1.11 -1.87 -6.65
N TYR A 127 2.17 -2.43 -7.22
CA TYR A 127 3.20 -1.70 -7.94
C TYR A 127 2.71 -1.04 -9.24
N SER A 128 1.86 -1.73 -10.02
CA SER A 128 1.61 -1.35 -11.41
C SER A 128 0.14 -1.34 -11.83
N GLY A 129 -0.78 -1.73 -10.94
CA GLY A 129 -2.20 -1.91 -11.25
C GLY A 129 -2.55 -3.21 -11.99
N ASN A 130 -1.54 -4.01 -12.39
CA ASN A 130 -1.72 -5.29 -13.07
C ASN A 130 -0.87 -6.41 -12.44
N PHE A 131 -1.18 -7.67 -12.78
CA PHE A 131 -0.56 -8.83 -12.16
C PHE A 131 0.72 -9.33 -12.82
N GLN A 132 1.30 -8.59 -13.77
CA GLN A 132 2.43 -9.03 -14.58
C GLN A 132 3.65 -8.11 -14.43
N THR A 133 3.47 -6.81 -14.53
CA THR A 133 4.56 -5.83 -14.59
C THR A 133 5.45 -5.86 -13.36
N GLY A 134 4.90 -6.05 -12.16
CA GLY A 134 5.69 -6.13 -10.93
C GLY A 134 6.59 -7.37 -10.87
N HIS A 135 6.16 -8.49 -11.48
CA HIS A 135 7.02 -9.66 -11.67
C HIS A 135 8.14 -9.38 -12.67
N GLN A 136 7.81 -8.82 -13.83
CA GLN A 136 8.77 -8.53 -14.90
C GLN A 136 9.84 -7.52 -14.47
N HIS A 137 9.47 -6.50 -13.69
CA HIS A 137 10.38 -5.48 -13.19
C HIS A 137 11.11 -5.88 -11.90
N GLY A 138 10.92 -7.11 -11.42
CA GLY A 138 11.58 -7.62 -10.21
C GLY A 138 11.05 -7.03 -8.90
N TYR A 139 9.94 -6.26 -8.93
CA TYR A 139 9.36 -5.68 -7.73
C TYR A 139 8.90 -6.75 -6.73
N VAL A 140 8.18 -7.76 -7.21
CA VAL A 140 7.74 -8.89 -6.38
C VAL A 140 8.92 -9.57 -5.70
N SER A 141 10.01 -9.80 -6.44
CA SER A 141 11.23 -10.41 -5.88
C SER A 141 11.88 -9.54 -4.81
N LYS A 142 11.86 -8.20 -4.96
CA LYS A 142 12.36 -7.26 -3.94
C LYS A 142 11.54 -7.34 -2.65
N VAL A 143 10.20 -7.39 -2.74
CA VAL A 143 9.33 -7.53 -1.56
C VAL A 143 9.59 -8.85 -0.85
N LEU A 144 9.69 -9.95 -1.58
CA LEU A 144 9.99 -11.27 -1.01
C LEU A 144 11.38 -11.32 -0.36
N ALA A 145 12.38 -10.68 -0.94
CA ALA A 145 13.71 -10.58 -0.37
C ALA A 145 13.72 -9.77 0.94
N ALA A 146 13.02 -8.63 0.97
CA ALA A 146 12.89 -7.81 2.17
C ALA A 146 12.22 -8.57 3.32
N TRP A 147 11.20 -9.38 3.00
CA TRP A 147 10.55 -10.27 3.96
C TRP A 147 11.52 -11.34 4.50
N SER A 148 12.26 -12.02 3.63
CA SER A 148 13.19 -13.11 4.00
C SER A 148 14.37 -12.65 4.85
N THR A 149 14.91 -11.47 4.58
CA THR A 149 16.04 -10.90 5.34
C THR A 149 15.63 -10.66 6.78
N ARG A 150 14.40 -10.22 7.01
CA ARG A 150 13.90 -9.92 8.35
C ARG A 150 13.56 -11.18 9.15
N ALA A 151 12.95 -12.18 8.53
CA ALA A 151 12.69 -13.46 9.16
C ALA A 151 13.97 -14.12 9.72
N LYS A 152 15.14 -13.80 9.14
CA LYS A 152 16.45 -14.22 9.66
C LYS A 152 16.94 -13.40 10.85
N LEU A 153 16.50 -12.14 10.98
CA LEU A 153 16.94 -11.24 12.07
C LEU A 153 16.09 -11.41 13.33
N ASP A 154 14.80 -11.71 13.18
CA ASP A 154 13.84 -11.79 14.29
C ASP A 154 13.76 -13.17 14.97
N GLY A 155 14.49 -14.19 14.53
CA GLY A 155 14.53 -15.49 15.20
C GLY A 155 15.30 -16.56 14.51
N GLY A 156 16.16 -17.19 15.26
CA GLY A 156 16.87 -18.38 14.84
C GLY A 156 15.94 -19.49 14.36
N ALA A 157 16.38 -20.14 13.30
CA ALA A 157 15.96 -21.46 12.85
C ALA A 157 14.45 -21.69 12.70
N SER A 158 13.85 -21.13 11.66
CA SER A 158 12.82 -21.88 10.96
C SER A 158 13.16 -21.86 9.47
N LYS A 159 13.36 -23.03 8.91
CA LYS A 159 13.36 -23.28 7.47
C LYS A 159 11.95 -22.97 6.97
N SER A 160 11.61 -21.69 6.89
CA SER A 160 10.32 -21.26 6.38
C SER A 160 10.43 -21.12 4.88
N THR A 161 10.05 -22.15 4.18
CA THR A 161 9.49 -22.05 2.83
C THR A 161 8.50 -20.88 2.84
N VAL A 162 8.32 -20.23 1.70
CA VAL A 162 7.40 -19.08 1.44
C VAL A 162 5.96 -19.23 2.04
N ALA A 163 5.68 -20.33 2.72
CA ALA A 163 4.46 -20.64 3.45
C ALA A 163 4.10 -19.69 4.60
N GLY A 164 5.00 -18.80 5.03
CA GLY A 164 4.74 -17.85 6.13
C GLY A 164 4.18 -16.48 5.71
N LEU A 165 3.99 -16.22 4.42
CA LEU A 165 3.30 -15.04 3.93
C LEU A 165 1.79 -15.29 3.94
N VAL A 166 1.19 -15.35 5.11
CA VAL A 166 -0.26 -15.54 5.27
C VAL A 166 -0.84 -14.26 5.82
N LEU A 167 -1.86 -13.73 5.16
CA LEU A 167 -2.81 -12.83 5.81
C LEU A 167 -3.46 -13.60 6.98
N PRO A 168 -3.84 -12.96 8.10
CA PRO A 168 -4.48 -13.64 9.22
C PRO A 168 -5.61 -14.53 8.73
N GLN A 169 -5.45 -15.87 8.86
CA GLN A 169 -6.40 -16.84 8.31
C GLN A 169 -7.66 -17.00 9.14
N ASP A 170 -7.73 -16.37 10.32
CA ASP A 170 -8.82 -16.57 11.26
C ASP A 170 -10.06 -15.67 11.03
N ARG A 171 -10.10 -14.92 9.92
CA ARG A 171 -11.33 -14.25 9.51
C ARG A 171 -11.84 -14.82 8.19
N PRO A 172 -13.07 -15.37 8.18
CA PRO A 172 -13.69 -15.83 6.94
C PRO A 172 -13.76 -14.69 5.92
N PRO A 173 -13.66 -14.97 4.62
CA PRO A 173 -13.70 -13.97 3.55
C PRO A 173 -14.92 -13.05 3.56
N THR A 174 -15.98 -13.43 4.26
CA THR A 174 -17.19 -12.65 4.49
C THR A 174 -16.94 -11.38 5.33
N ALA A 175 -15.94 -11.37 6.22
CA ALA A 175 -15.62 -10.18 7.03
C ALA A 175 -14.86 -9.11 6.23
N MET A 176 -14.18 -9.47 5.14
CA MET A 176 -13.57 -8.49 4.23
C MET A 176 -14.62 -7.80 3.34
N LEU A 177 -15.73 -8.49 3.02
CA LEU A 177 -16.81 -7.92 2.20
C LEU A 177 -17.66 -6.88 2.95
N SER A 178 -17.71 -6.93 4.29
CA SER A 178 -18.51 -5.99 5.07
C SER A 178 -17.83 -4.64 5.30
N VAL A 179 -16.52 -4.53 5.05
CA VAL A 179 -15.77 -3.25 5.13
C VAL A 179 -15.78 -2.50 3.78
N PHE A 180 -16.12 -3.21 2.70
CA PHE A 180 -16.20 -2.66 1.35
C PHE A 180 -17.64 -2.66 0.82
N THR A 181 -18.56 -2.03 1.52
CA THR A 181 -19.82 -1.62 0.86
C THR A 181 -19.48 -0.52 -0.14
N PRO A 182 -19.73 -0.72 -1.45
CA PRO A 182 -19.65 0.39 -2.38
C PRO A 182 -20.67 1.43 -1.94
N ILE A 183 -20.25 2.67 -1.83
CA ILE A 183 -21.17 3.79 -1.66
C ILE A 183 -22.06 3.78 -2.91
N SER A 184 -23.26 3.25 -2.78
CA SER A 184 -24.31 3.40 -3.80
C SER A 184 -24.58 4.89 -3.95
N ASN A 185 -24.14 5.48 -5.06
CA ASN A 185 -24.68 6.73 -5.51
C ASN A 185 -26.19 6.52 -5.77
N ALA A 186 -26.99 6.82 -4.78
CA ALA A 186 -28.41 7.02 -4.98
C ALA A 186 -28.57 8.35 -5.74
N SER A 187 -28.54 8.25 -7.05
CA SER A 187 -29.03 9.32 -7.94
C SER A 187 -30.54 9.40 -7.75
N THR A 188 -30.99 10.23 -6.83
CA THR A 188 -32.38 10.67 -6.79
C THR A 188 -32.54 11.71 -7.88
N ASN A 189 -33.09 11.28 -8.98
CA ASN A 189 -33.64 12.11 -10.03
C ASN A 189 -35.03 12.63 -9.55
N PRO A 190 -35.25 13.92 -9.29
CA PRO A 190 -36.59 14.44 -9.10
C PRO A 190 -37.21 14.66 -10.48
N GLY A 191 -38.34 14.00 -10.67
CA GLY A 191 -39.09 13.93 -11.91
C GLY A 191 -39.49 15.25 -12.54
N ALA A 192 -39.54 15.17 -13.83
CA ALA A 192 -40.28 16.06 -14.68
C ALA A 192 -41.81 15.97 -14.40
N SER A 193 -42.41 17.13 -14.20
CA SER A 193 -43.84 17.30 -14.43
C SER A 193 -44.07 18.69 -15.08
N GLN A 194 -44.64 18.60 -16.27
CA GLN A 194 -45.29 19.63 -17.09
C GLN A 194 -44.40 20.66 -17.76
#